data_a3907d04c104a835e0a12eba5e5c744c
#
_entry.id   a3907d04c104a835e0a12eba5e5c744c
#
_cell.length_a   1.000
_cell.length_b   1.000
_cell.length_c   1.000
_cell.angle_alpha   90.00
_cell.angle_beta   90.00
_cell.angle_gamma   90.00
#
_symmetry.space_group_name_H-M   'P 1'
#
loop_
_entity.id
_entity.type
_entity.pdbx_description
1 polymer ?
#
loop_
_entity_poly.entity_id
_entity_poly.type
_entity_poly.pdbx_seq_one_letter_code
_entity_poly.pdbx_strand_id
1 'polypeptide(L)'
;LIMRFIHPAFKLSSSPYVIFLAFVIFAIGGAALSMILGRFTRAVGDRKRAAAGVHEADIGRLSATAAAVALGVSNLRKRKMRTALTVITLTLLTFTAQAFTSVESYLKFYQIPRRNEPSYQGALLRDRGWRGLQTSVLDYAHSAFEPGARVTPRSWYISQIIGERAYVDIERYSDGHTQRSFAFGLMGVSPEEKEVMGIDRFLVGEKSRWFREGENRVCILPENMAEILKIGADDVGQAEVWIMGQSYRVIGVIDGTKVDELRDLDDESLMPVDTVAEAKKMAEMSELDPRQMGTASIETFTHLLADNIALLPYREVIDLGGTLRSVAIINFAGSKELLVSVEEFVSRVAMPLFVGEGEQVRVYTSMGSAAVSGLSSVFIPLVIAALIVLNTMMGSVYERDREIGVYSSVGLAPNHIAALFIAEAMVFATVGAVLGY
;
A
#
# COMPACT_ATOMS: atom_id res chain seq x y z
N LEU A 1 -17.14 10.58 2.57
CA LEU A 1 -17.74 10.93 1.26
C LEU A 1 -18.20 12.40 1.22
N ILE A 2 -18.90 12.90 2.24
CA ILE A 2 -19.44 14.28 2.33
C ILE A 2 -18.30 15.32 2.32
N MET A 3 -17.20 15.11 3.06
CA MET A 3 -16.06 16.03 3.10
C MET A 3 -15.33 16.19 1.75
N ARG A 4 -15.32 15.17 0.91
CA ARG A 4 -14.77 15.27 -0.46
C ARG A 4 -15.55 16.24 -1.37
N PHE A 5 -16.83 16.52 -1.02
CA PHE A 5 -17.66 17.49 -1.72
C PHE A 5 -17.49 18.91 -1.19
N ILE A 6 -17.14 19.07 0.10
CA ILE A 6 -17.12 20.37 0.78
C ILE A 6 -15.82 21.13 0.50
N HIS A 7 -14.68 20.45 0.39
CA HIS A 7 -13.40 21.14 0.16
C HIS A 7 -12.46 20.38 -0.80
N PRO A 8 -11.84 21.07 -1.78
CA PRO A 8 -10.96 20.47 -2.79
C PRO A 8 -9.76 19.73 -2.21
N ALA A 9 -9.23 20.17 -1.06
CA ALA A 9 -8.08 19.53 -0.40
C ALA A 9 -8.31 18.05 -0.05
N PHE A 10 -9.57 17.65 0.24
CA PHE A 10 -9.92 16.26 0.49
C PHE A 10 -9.96 15.38 -0.76
N LYS A 11 -9.91 15.97 -1.96
CA LYS A 11 -9.75 15.24 -3.22
C LYS A 11 -8.29 14.90 -3.51
N LEU A 12 -7.38 15.74 -3.05
CA LEU A 12 -5.94 15.60 -3.25
C LEU A 12 -5.26 14.71 -2.21
N SER A 13 -5.85 14.53 -1.03
CA SER A 13 -5.29 13.70 0.03
C SER A 13 -5.59 12.23 -0.18
N SER A 14 -4.58 11.46 -0.51
CA SER A 14 -4.62 9.98 -0.52
C SER A 14 -4.34 9.37 0.86
N SER A 15 -3.87 10.18 1.83
CA SER A 15 -3.51 9.71 3.16
C SER A 15 -4.72 9.68 4.11
N PRO A 16 -5.09 8.51 4.66
CA PRO A 16 -6.18 8.41 5.64
C PRO A 16 -5.90 9.18 6.94
N TYR A 17 -4.63 9.39 7.28
CA TYR A 17 -4.24 10.12 8.50
C TYR A 17 -4.57 11.61 8.43
N VAL A 18 -4.42 12.25 7.28
CA VAL A 18 -4.78 13.67 7.09
C VAL A 18 -6.30 13.85 7.21
N ILE A 19 -7.06 12.92 6.65
CA ILE A 19 -8.53 12.93 6.75
C ILE A 19 -8.97 12.71 8.22
N PHE A 20 -8.30 11.79 8.93
CA PHE A 20 -8.57 11.53 10.34
C PHE A 20 -8.24 12.75 11.23
N LEU A 21 -7.08 13.39 11.00
CA LEU A 21 -6.68 14.60 11.75
C LEU A 21 -7.67 15.75 11.50
N ALA A 22 -8.07 15.98 10.27
CA ALA A 22 -9.09 16.96 9.92
C ALA A 22 -10.43 16.67 10.62
N PHE A 23 -10.83 15.38 10.69
CA PHE A 23 -12.04 14.97 11.40
C PHE A 23 -11.93 15.21 12.90
N VAL A 24 -10.78 14.93 13.52
CA VAL A 24 -10.53 15.20 14.94
C VAL A 24 -10.60 16.70 15.24
N ILE A 25 -9.97 17.54 14.40
CA ILE A 25 -10.04 19.01 14.55
C ILE A 25 -11.48 19.51 14.39
N PHE A 26 -12.21 19.00 13.40
CA PHE A 26 -13.62 19.35 13.20
C PHE A 26 -14.51 18.88 14.35
N ALA A 27 -14.27 17.69 14.90
CA ALA A 27 -15.01 17.16 16.04
C ALA A 27 -14.77 17.98 17.32
N ILE A 28 -13.51 18.37 17.58
CA ILE A 28 -13.14 19.24 18.70
C ILE A 28 -13.77 20.64 18.53
N GLY A 29 -13.70 21.22 17.33
CA GLY A 29 -14.33 22.50 16.99
C GLY A 29 -15.85 22.46 17.12
N GLY A 30 -16.47 21.39 16.61
CA GLY A 30 -17.91 21.15 16.72
C GLY A 30 -18.38 20.93 18.17
N ALA A 31 -17.60 20.19 18.96
CA ALA A 31 -17.87 20.00 20.39
C ALA A 31 -17.78 21.33 21.16
N ALA A 32 -16.75 22.13 20.88
CA ALA A 32 -16.59 23.46 21.47
C ALA A 32 -17.76 24.38 21.08
N LEU A 33 -18.16 24.42 19.81
CA LEU A 33 -19.28 25.19 19.31
C LEU A 33 -20.60 24.73 19.92
N SER A 34 -20.85 23.41 19.97
CA SER A 34 -22.04 22.82 20.62
C SER A 34 -22.12 23.16 22.11
N MET A 35 -20.95 23.12 22.80
CA MET A 35 -20.85 23.48 24.19
C MET A 35 -21.16 24.97 24.42
N ILE A 36 -20.72 25.87 23.53
CA ILE A 36 -20.97 27.29 23.55
C ILE A 36 -22.45 27.57 23.24
N LEU A 37 -23.04 26.97 22.20
CA LEU A 37 -24.46 27.14 21.83
C LEU A 37 -25.40 26.57 22.90
N GLY A 38 -25.14 25.36 23.41
CA GLY A 38 -25.95 24.71 24.43
C GLY A 38 -25.97 25.47 25.76
N ARG A 39 -24.92 26.23 26.05
CA ARG A 39 -24.81 27.08 27.24
C ARG A 39 -25.41 28.47 27.02
N PHE A 40 -25.33 29.00 25.81
CA PHE A 40 -26.01 30.25 25.46
C PHE A 40 -27.54 30.16 25.63
N THR A 41 -28.13 29.04 25.15
CA THR A 41 -29.58 28.79 25.31
C THR A 41 -30.01 28.63 26.79
N ARG A 42 -29.15 28.00 27.62
CA ARG A 42 -29.41 27.90 29.07
C ARG A 42 -29.24 29.24 29.77
N ALA A 43 -28.19 30.01 29.47
CA ALA A 43 -27.99 31.35 30.06
C ALA A 43 -29.10 32.34 29.69
N VAL A 44 -29.66 32.23 28.49
CA VAL A 44 -30.85 33.01 28.10
C VAL A 44 -32.13 32.55 28.86
N GLY A 45 -32.24 31.21 29.06
CA GLY A 45 -33.35 30.63 29.86
C GLY A 45 -33.27 31.07 31.34
N ASP A 46 -32.06 31.07 31.92
CA ASP A 46 -31.83 31.43 33.32
C ASP A 46 -32.00 32.94 33.56
N ARG A 47 -31.68 33.80 32.59
CA ARG A 47 -32.03 35.23 32.66
C ARG A 47 -33.52 35.48 32.60
N LYS A 48 -34.31 34.72 31.83
CA LYS A 48 -35.78 34.78 31.83
C LYS A 48 -36.34 34.35 33.18
N ARG A 49 -35.75 33.32 33.85
CA ARG A 49 -36.17 32.85 35.18
C ARG A 49 -35.79 33.81 36.29
N ALA A 50 -34.57 34.42 36.23
CA ALA A 50 -34.15 35.44 37.18
C ALA A 50 -34.98 36.73 37.09
N ALA A 51 -35.44 37.11 35.92
CA ALA A 51 -36.40 38.22 35.75
C ALA A 51 -37.81 37.90 36.28
N ALA A 52 -38.12 36.61 36.48
CA ALA A 52 -39.38 36.13 37.07
C ALA A 52 -39.32 35.95 38.61
N GLY A 53 -38.24 36.35 39.29
CA GLY A 53 -38.18 36.47 40.77
C GLY A 53 -38.00 35.16 41.54
N VAL A 54 -37.47 34.10 40.93
CA VAL A 54 -37.15 32.84 41.61
C VAL A 54 -35.66 32.78 41.91
N HIS A 55 -35.25 32.93 43.17
CA HIS A 55 -33.87 32.71 43.64
C HIS A 55 -33.71 31.23 44.00
N GLU A 56 -33.05 30.47 43.16
CA GLU A 56 -32.40 29.23 43.57
C GLU A 56 -30.89 29.47 43.62
N ALA A 57 -30.34 29.43 44.82
CA ALA A 57 -28.90 29.52 45.09
C ALA A 57 -28.26 28.13 45.05
N ASP A 58 -28.11 27.56 43.85
CA ASP A 58 -27.20 26.44 43.64
C ASP A 58 -26.22 26.77 42.52
N ILE A 59 -25.13 27.42 42.91
CA ILE A 59 -24.04 27.76 42.01
C ILE A 59 -23.09 26.57 41.94
N GLY A 60 -23.44 25.56 41.20
CA GLY A 60 -22.52 24.48 40.85
C GLY A 60 -21.29 25.04 40.15
N ARG A 61 -20.09 24.55 40.49
CA ARG A 61 -18.77 24.98 39.95
C ARG A 61 -18.75 25.03 38.40
N LEU A 62 -19.54 24.19 37.77
CA LEU A 62 -19.72 24.13 36.29
C LEU A 62 -20.56 25.29 35.75
N SER A 63 -21.54 25.80 36.49
CA SER A 63 -22.38 26.93 36.07
C SER A 63 -21.64 28.26 36.14
N ALA A 64 -20.74 28.43 37.15
CA ALA A 64 -19.92 29.62 37.27
C ALA A 64 -18.87 29.72 36.14
N THR A 65 -18.22 28.61 35.75
CA THR A 65 -17.33 28.59 34.58
C THR A 65 -18.08 28.86 33.28
N ALA A 66 -19.31 28.37 33.13
CA ALA A 66 -20.12 28.64 31.96
C ALA A 66 -20.54 30.10 31.85
N ALA A 67 -20.88 30.72 32.97
CA ALA A 67 -21.21 32.15 33.04
C ALA A 67 -19.98 33.00 32.72
N ALA A 68 -18.78 32.62 33.22
CA ALA A 68 -17.53 33.28 32.90
C ALA A 68 -17.22 33.23 31.41
N VAL A 69 -17.38 32.07 30.76
CA VAL A 69 -17.21 31.91 29.30
C VAL A 69 -18.20 32.79 28.52
N ALA A 70 -19.48 32.81 28.90
CA ALA A 70 -20.47 33.63 28.25
C ALA A 70 -20.17 35.14 28.38
N LEU A 71 -19.67 35.56 29.53
CA LEU A 71 -19.22 36.95 29.77
C LEU A 71 -17.99 37.27 28.91
N GLY A 72 -17.02 36.34 28.79
CA GLY A 72 -15.82 36.50 27.94
C GLY A 72 -16.21 36.76 26.51
N VAL A 73 -17.09 35.92 25.93
CA VAL A 73 -17.59 36.08 24.55
C VAL A 73 -18.38 37.39 24.36
N SER A 74 -19.18 37.79 25.37
CA SER A 74 -19.90 39.06 25.34
C SER A 74 -18.99 40.28 25.31
N ASN A 75 -17.87 40.21 26.00
CA ASN A 75 -16.90 41.30 26.07
C ASN A 75 -16.11 41.50 24.75
N LEU A 76 -15.99 40.48 23.92
CA LEU A 76 -15.41 40.60 22.56
C LEU A 76 -16.18 41.61 21.69
N ARG A 77 -17.50 41.71 21.86
CA ARG A 77 -18.35 42.65 21.13
C ARG A 77 -18.15 44.09 21.53
N LYS A 78 -17.65 44.36 22.73
CA LYS A 78 -17.44 45.72 23.24
C LYS A 78 -16.18 46.38 22.66
N ARG A 79 -15.18 45.57 22.22
CA ARG A 79 -13.87 46.08 21.75
C ARG A 79 -13.57 45.62 20.31
N LYS A 80 -14.42 46.05 19.39
CA LYS A 80 -14.43 45.57 17.99
C LYS A 80 -13.09 45.67 17.28
N MET A 81 -12.37 46.79 17.41
CA MET A 81 -11.07 47.00 16.72
C MET A 81 -10.00 46.07 17.20
N ARG A 82 -9.88 45.83 18.51
CA ARG A 82 -8.89 44.91 19.09
C ARG A 82 -9.19 43.49 18.69
N THR A 83 -10.45 43.07 18.81
CA THR A 83 -10.93 41.76 18.40
C THR A 83 -10.60 41.49 16.93
N ALA A 84 -10.89 42.46 16.03
CA ALA A 84 -10.59 42.37 14.62
C ALA A 84 -9.08 42.21 14.35
N LEU A 85 -8.25 43.03 14.99
CA LEU A 85 -6.79 42.96 14.84
C LEU A 85 -6.24 41.60 15.29
N THR A 86 -6.68 41.09 16.45
CA THR A 86 -6.22 39.80 16.96
C THR A 86 -6.65 38.66 16.04
N VAL A 87 -7.90 38.70 15.54
CA VAL A 87 -8.41 37.69 14.58
C VAL A 87 -7.61 37.75 13.28
N ILE A 88 -7.37 38.93 12.73
CA ILE A 88 -6.56 39.10 11.49
C ILE A 88 -5.15 38.54 11.68
N THR A 89 -4.51 38.85 12.82
CA THR A 89 -3.16 38.35 13.13
C THR A 89 -3.14 36.83 13.18
N LEU A 90 -4.10 36.21 13.87
CA LEU A 90 -4.21 34.76 13.96
C LEU A 90 -4.56 34.10 12.61
N THR A 91 -5.43 34.73 11.83
CA THR A 91 -5.75 34.29 10.47
C THR A 91 -4.52 34.31 9.57
N LEU A 92 -3.76 35.41 9.58
CA LEU A 92 -2.50 35.52 8.83
C LEU A 92 -1.47 34.50 9.30
N LEU A 93 -1.40 34.23 10.62
CA LEU A 93 -0.49 33.21 11.15
C LEU A 93 -0.86 31.81 10.67
N THR A 94 -2.14 31.44 10.79
CA THR A 94 -2.59 30.12 10.33
C THR A 94 -2.40 29.95 8.82
N PHE A 95 -2.71 30.96 8.05
CA PHE A 95 -2.43 30.98 6.61
C PHE A 95 -0.94 30.84 6.31
N THR A 96 -0.08 31.62 7.02
CA THR A 96 1.39 31.51 6.84
C THR A 96 1.89 30.13 7.23
N ALA A 97 1.42 29.57 8.36
CA ALA A 97 1.80 28.23 8.80
C ALA A 97 1.43 27.19 7.74
N GLN A 98 0.26 27.33 7.13
CA GLN A 98 -0.23 26.41 6.11
C GLN A 98 0.51 26.59 4.77
N ALA A 99 0.83 27.83 4.39
CA ALA A 99 1.57 28.12 3.19
C ALA A 99 3.02 27.61 3.21
N PHE A 100 3.65 27.57 4.39
CA PHE A 100 5.01 27.09 4.57
C PHE A 100 5.10 25.62 4.95
N THR A 101 4.00 24.95 5.37
CA THR A 101 3.97 23.52 5.60
C THR A 101 3.45 22.79 4.38
N SER A 102 4.23 21.85 3.89
CA SER A 102 3.86 20.98 2.76
C SER A 102 3.91 19.52 3.19
N VAL A 103 2.95 18.73 2.71
CA VAL A 103 3.03 17.28 2.81
C VAL A 103 3.67 16.78 1.53
N GLU A 104 4.93 16.42 1.61
CA GLU A 104 5.66 15.86 0.49
C GLU A 104 5.52 14.34 0.52
N SER A 105 5.06 13.80 -0.61
CA SER A 105 5.06 12.36 -0.83
C SER A 105 6.37 12.00 -1.51
N TYR A 106 7.13 11.13 -0.90
CA TYR A 106 8.37 10.59 -1.48
C TYR A 106 8.38 9.08 -1.39
N LEU A 107 9.10 8.46 -2.31
CA LEU A 107 9.32 7.03 -2.27
C LEU A 107 10.52 6.75 -1.36
N LYS A 108 10.29 5.92 -0.37
CA LYS A 108 11.36 5.40 0.48
C LYS A 108 11.68 3.98 0.05
N PHE A 109 12.96 3.75 -0.23
CA PHE A 109 13.46 2.43 -0.56
C PHE A 109 13.79 1.66 0.69
N TYR A 110 13.37 0.40 0.70
CA TYR A 110 13.69 -0.54 1.75
C TYR A 110 14.40 -1.73 1.15
N GLN A 111 15.45 -2.15 1.84
CA GLN A 111 16.19 -3.38 1.56
C GLN A 111 15.94 -4.32 2.72
N ILE A 112 15.21 -5.40 2.47
CA ILE A 112 14.85 -6.37 3.49
C ILE A 112 15.64 -7.64 3.22
N PRO A 113 16.62 -8.00 4.08
CA PRO A 113 17.36 -9.25 3.90
C PRO A 113 16.45 -10.45 4.16
N ARG A 114 16.53 -11.46 3.31
CA ARG A 114 15.92 -12.78 3.53
C ARG A 114 16.95 -13.77 4.06
N ARG A 115 16.47 -14.86 4.63
CA ARG A 115 17.33 -15.89 5.23
C ARG A 115 17.71 -17.00 4.27
N ASN A 116 17.12 -17.04 3.07
CA ASN A 116 17.40 -18.04 2.06
C ASN A 116 18.68 -17.69 1.28
N GLU A 117 19.40 -18.72 0.86
CA GLU A 117 20.50 -18.59 -0.07
C GLU A 117 19.96 -18.35 -1.48
N PRO A 118 20.62 -17.54 -2.30
CA PRO A 118 20.18 -17.29 -3.65
C PRO A 118 20.40 -18.51 -4.55
N SER A 119 19.36 -18.93 -5.26
CA SER A 119 19.43 -19.98 -6.27
C SER A 119 20.27 -19.59 -7.50
N TYR A 120 20.34 -18.29 -7.77
CA TYR A 120 21.22 -17.71 -8.79
C TYR A 120 21.62 -16.28 -8.42
N GLN A 121 22.66 -15.77 -9.05
CA GLN A 121 23.07 -14.36 -8.92
C GLN A 121 22.30 -13.55 -9.94
N GLY A 122 21.43 -12.67 -9.47
CA GLY A 122 20.54 -11.91 -10.33
C GLY A 122 19.36 -11.30 -9.59
N ALA A 123 18.28 -11.05 -10.31
CA ALA A 123 17.07 -10.52 -9.72
C ALA A 123 15.83 -11.24 -10.23
N LEU A 124 14.79 -11.27 -9.40
CA LEU A 124 13.47 -11.78 -9.72
C LEU A 124 12.44 -10.70 -9.49
N LEU A 125 11.68 -10.38 -10.52
CA LEU A 125 10.54 -9.49 -10.47
C LEU A 125 9.25 -10.30 -10.53
N ARG A 126 8.37 -10.14 -9.56
CA ARG A 126 7.02 -10.68 -9.58
C ARG A 126 6.05 -9.85 -8.72
N ASP A 127 4.77 -9.99 -8.97
CA ASP A 127 3.74 -9.45 -8.05
C ASP A 127 3.69 -10.25 -6.74
N ARG A 128 3.45 -9.59 -5.61
CA ARG A 128 3.38 -10.25 -4.29
C ARG A 128 2.30 -11.33 -4.22
N GLY A 129 1.19 -11.14 -4.90
CA GLY A 129 0.06 -12.07 -4.95
C GLY A 129 0.03 -12.90 -6.23
N TRP A 130 1.14 -13.01 -6.94
CA TRP A 130 1.25 -13.72 -8.22
C TRP A 130 0.22 -13.29 -9.27
N ARG A 131 -0.21 -12.03 -9.24
CA ARG A 131 -1.06 -11.46 -10.30
C ARG A 131 -0.26 -11.30 -11.60
N GLY A 132 -0.96 -11.32 -12.73
CA GLY A 132 -0.34 -11.09 -14.03
C GLY A 132 0.35 -9.73 -14.11
N LEU A 133 1.55 -9.71 -14.67
CA LEU A 133 2.30 -8.50 -14.97
C LEU A 133 1.88 -7.94 -16.33
N GLN A 134 1.94 -6.63 -16.48
CA GLN A 134 1.74 -5.99 -17.79
C GLN A 134 2.98 -6.22 -18.68
N THR A 135 2.77 -6.38 -19.97
CA THR A 135 3.87 -6.58 -20.94
C THR A 135 4.86 -5.40 -20.93
N SER A 136 4.37 -4.19 -20.66
CA SER A 136 5.23 -3.00 -20.52
C SER A 136 6.28 -3.11 -19.42
N VAL A 137 6.05 -3.93 -18.40
CA VAL A 137 7.03 -4.22 -17.34
C VAL A 137 8.22 -4.99 -17.91
N LEU A 138 7.95 -5.94 -18.82
CA LEU A 138 9.00 -6.70 -19.51
C LEU A 138 9.82 -5.79 -20.42
N ASP A 139 9.17 -4.95 -21.23
CA ASP A 139 9.85 -4.01 -22.12
C ASP A 139 10.74 -3.05 -21.33
N TYR A 140 10.24 -2.59 -20.18
CA TYR A 140 11.02 -1.76 -19.29
C TYR A 140 12.19 -2.51 -18.64
N ALA A 141 12.01 -3.79 -18.26
CA ALA A 141 13.10 -4.61 -17.74
C ALA A 141 14.22 -4.79 -18.79
N HIS A 142 13.87 -5.10 -20.06
CA HIS A 142 14.84 -5.14 -21.15
C HIS A 142 15.59 -3.80 -21.29
N SER A 143 14.87 -2.69 -21.29
CA SER A 143 15.49 -1.36 -21.44
C SER A 143 16.39 -0.98 -20.25
N ALA A 144 16.06 -1.42 -19.03
CA ALA A 144 16.76 -1.01 -17.82
C ALA A 144 18.00 -1.88 -17.55
N PHE A 145 18.01 -3.15 -17.97
CA PHE A 145 19.03 -4.10 -17.57
C PHE A 145 19.87 -4.63 -18.73
N GLU A 146 19.41 -4.62 -19.97
CA GLU A 146 20.22 -4.99 -21.15
C GLU A 146 21.07 -3.79 -21.63
N PRO A 147 22.27 -4.04 -22.16
CA PRO A 147 22.89 -5.34 -22.46
C PRO A 147 23.68 -5.96 -21.29
N GLY A 148 23.69 -5.38 -20.09
CA GLY A 148 24.49 -5.84 -18.96
C GLY A 148 23.98 -7.13 -18.29
N ALA A 149 22.70 -7.46 -18.52
CA ALA A 149 22.06 -8.64 -17.97
C ALA A 149 21.08 -9.25 -18.99
N ARG A 150 20.73 -10.52 -18.80
CA ARG A 150 19.70 -11.19 -19.59
C ARG A 150 18.36 -11.18 -18.84
N VAL A 151 17.31 -10.81 -19.54
CA VAL A 151 15.95 -10.74 -19.03
C VAL A 151 15.16 -11.93 -19.51
N THR A 152 14.70 -12.77 -18.59
CA THR A 152 14.05 -14.07 -18.86
C THR A 152 12.62 -14.04 -18.35
N PRO A 153 11.63 -13.81 -19.23
CA PRO A 153 10.23 -13.79 -18.84
C PRO A 153 9.66 -15.19 -18.66
N ARG A 154 8.71 -15.32 -17.71
CA ARG A 154 7.95 -16.53 -17.46
C ARG A 154 6.45 -16.21 -17.51
N SER A 155 5.70 -17.01 -18.25
CA SER A 155 4.24 -16.86 -18.40
C SER A 155 3.52 -18.11 -17.92
N TRP A 156 2.30 -17.91 -17.40
CA TRP A 156 1.44 -19.01 -16.99
C TRP A 156 0.10 -18.91 -17.71
N TYR A 157 -0.41 -20.05 -18.13
CA TYR A 157 -1.80 -20.25 -18.47
C TYR A 157 -2.42 -21.12 -17.38
N ILE A 158 -3.22 -20.50 -16.52
CA ILE A 158 -3.98 -21.13 -15.42
C ILE A 158 -5.36 -20.50 -15.37
N SER A 159 -6.30 -21.11 -14.65
CA SER A 159 -7.60 -20.47 -14.42
C SER A 159 -7.44 -19.09 -13.81
N GLN A 160 -8.17 -18.11 -14.33
CA GLN A 160 -8.25 -16.77 -13.79
C GLN A 160 -9.26 -16.66 -12.64
N ILE A 161 -10.08 -17.68 -12.43
CA ILE A 161 -11.11 -17.74 -11.39
C ILE A 161 -10.53 -18.45 -10.17
N ILE A 162 -10.54 -17.75 -9.04
CA ILE A 162 -10.08 -18.33 -7.78
C ILE A 162 -11.00 -19.48 -7.38
N GLY A 163 -10.40 -20.64 -7.06
CA GLY A 163 -11.13 -21.84 -6.70
C GLY A 163 -11.52 -22.74 -7.88
N GLU A 164 -11.27 -22.31 -9.10
CA GLU A 164 -11.38 -23.15 -10.30
C GLU A 164 -10.00 -23.59 -10.77
N ARG A 165 -9.95 -24.81 -11.34
CA ARG A 165 -8.74 -25.34 -11.98
C ARG A 165 -8.88 -25.34 -13.49
N ALA A 166 -7.86 -24.87 -14.19
CA ALA A 166 -7.80 -25.06 -15.63
C ALA A 166 -7.52 -26.54 -15.93
N TYR A 167 -8.22 -27.07 -16.91
CA TYR A 167 -7.95 -28.38 -17.48
C TYR A 167 -7.64 -28.20 -18.95
N VAL A 168 -6.37 -28.40 -19.29
CA VAL A 168 -5.88 -28.29 -20.67
C VAL A 168 -5.71 -29.70 -21.21
N ASP A 169 -6.54 -30.06 -22.19
CA ASP A 169 -6.44 -31.36 -22.85
C ASP A 169 -5.16 -31.40 -23.69
N ILE A 170 -4.43 -32.50 -23.56
CA ILE A 170 -3.26 -32.82 -24.37
C ILE A 170 -3.55 -34.15 -25.05
N GLU A 171 -3.70 -34.12 -26.39
CA GLU A 171 -4.06 -35.28 -27.16
C GLU A 171 -2.93 -35.71 -28.10
N ARG A 172 -2.72 -37.01 -28.23
CA ARG A 172 -1.84 -37.60 -29.23
C ARG A 172 -2.64 -38.53 -30.14
N TYR A 173 -2.48 -38.35 -31.40
CA TYR A 173 -3.07 -39.27 -32.44
C TYR A 173 -1.98 -40.18 -32.95
N SER A 174 -2.06 -41.48 -32.65
CA SER A 174 -1.09 -42.51 -33.09
C SER A 174 -1.81 -43.81 -33.37
N ASP A 175 -1.47 -44.45 -34.47
CA ASP A 175 -1.98 -45.78 -34.88
C ASP A 175 -3.50 -45.90 -34.83
N GLY A 176 -4.25 -44.87 -35.22
CA GLY A 176 -5.69 -44.85 -35.23
C GLY A 176 -6.34 -44.72 -33.85
N HIS A 177 -5.54 -44.49 -32.82
CA HIS A 177 -6.01 -44.26 -31.42
C HIS A 177 -5.67 -42.85 -30.96
N THR A 178 -6.55 -42.28 -30.14
CA THR A 178 -6.33 -41.02 -29.47
C THR A 178 -5.98 -41.29 -27.99
N GLN A 179 -4.75 -40.93 -27.58
CA GLN A 179 -4.36 -40.91 -26.18
C GLN A 179 -4.62 -39.49 -25.66
N ARG A 180 -5.10 -39.39 -24.40
CA ARG A 180 -5.41 -38.12 -23.77
C ARG A 180 -4.75 -38.02 -22.38
N SER A 181 -4.16 -36.88 -22.12
CA SER A 181 -3.71 -36.48 -20.79
C SER A 181 -4.22 -35.06 -20.48
N PHE A 182 -4.05 -34.62 -19.24
CA PHE A 182 -4.51 -33.32 -18.79
C PHE A 182 -3.37 -32.58 -18.10
N ALA A 183 -3.20 -31.31 -18.43
CA ALA A 183 -2.40 -30.37 -17.65
C ALA A 183 -3.32 -29.44 -16.86
N PHE A 184 -2.92 -29.08 -15.64
CA PHE A 184 -3.62 -28.09 -14.82
C PHE A 184 -3.20 -26.67 -15.14
N GLY A 185 -2.23 -26.51 -16.01
CA GLY A 185 -1.76 -25.25 -16.53
C GLY A 185 -0.64 -25.44 -17.54
N LEU A 186 -0.30 -24.36 -18.22
CA LEU A 186 0.86 -24.32 -19.11
C LEU A 186 1.84 -23.29 -18.53
N MET A 187 3.12 -23.61 -18.59
CA MET A 187 4.18 -22.69 -18.22
C MET A 187 5.01 -22.34 -19.45
N GLY A 188 5.08 -21.05 -19.74
CA GLY A 188 5.90 -20.51 -20.81
C GLY A 188 7.24 -20.02 -20.26
N VAL A 189 8.31 -20.55 -20.85
CA VAL A 189 9.70 -20.23 -20.46
C VAL A 189 10.51 -19.84 -21.68
N SER A 190 11.54 -19.03 -21.43
CA SER A 190 12.51 -18.66 -22.46
C SER A 190 13.65 -19.69 -22.55
N PRO A 191 14.38 -19.75 -23.65
CA PRO A 191 15.55 -20.63 -23.79
C PRO A 191 16.61 -20.42 -22.71
N GLU A 192 16.73 -19.20 -22.22
CA GLU A 192 17.69 -18.76 -21.21
C GLU A 192 17.38 -19.30 -19.80
N GLU A 193 16.18 -19.84 -19.58
CA GLU A 193 15.77 -20.38 -18.27
C GLU A 193 16.71 -21.50 -17.79
N LYS A 194 17.33 -22.22 -18.70
CA LYS A 194 18.38 -23.21 -18.38
C LYS A 194 19.57 -22.57 -17.66
N GLU A 195 19.92 -21.31 -17.99
CA GLU A 195 21.02 -20.59 -17.36
C GLU A 195 20.60 -19.99 -16.01
N VAL A 196 19.30 -19.74 -15.79
CA VAL A 196 18.75 -19.24 -14.54
C VAL A 196 18.67 -20.33 -13.49
N MET A 197 17.87 -21.37 -13.79
CA MET A 197 17.51 -22.41 -12.81
C MET A 197 18.19 -23.75 -13.08
N GLY A 198 18.88 -23.91 -14.23
CA GLY A 198 19.47 -25.19 -14.63
C GLY A 198 18.43 -26.29 -14.79
N ILE A 199 17.21 -25.95 -15.21
CA ILE A 199 16.06 -26.85 -15.31
C ILE A 199 16.30 -27.94 -16.39
N ASP A 200 17.10 -27.65 -17.39
CA ASP A 200 17.44 -28.57 -18.46
C ASP A 200 18.21 -29.84 -18.00
N ARG A 201 18.87 -29.79 -16.85
CA ARG A 201 19.52 -30.96 -16.23
C ARG A 201 18.57 -32.07 -15.81
N PHE A 202 17.29 -31.77 -15.71
CA PHE A 202 16.22 -32.73 -15.34
C PHE A 202 15.54 -33.35 -16.56
N LEU A 203 16.00 -33.06 -17.77
CA LEU A 203 15.50 -33.73 -18.98
C LEU A 203 15.85 -35.22 -18.94
N VAL A 204 14.87 -36.05 -19.34
CA VAL A 204 14.97 -37.50 -19.34
C VAL A 204 15.13 -37.99 -20.78
N GLY A 205 16.10 -38.92 -21.00
CA GLY A 205 16.38 -39.54 -22.29
C GLY A 205 17.37 -38.74 -23.16
N GLU A 206 18.12 -39.47 -23.97
CA GLU A 206 19.22 -38.91 -24.79
C GLU A 206 18.75 -37.96 -25.90
N LYS A 207 17.49 -38.13 -26.38
CA LYS A 207 16.92 -37.31 -27.44
C LYS A 207 16.22 -36.03 -26.90
N SER A 208 16.02 -35.97 -25.59
CA SER A 208 15.40 -34.79 -24.95
C SER A 208 16.34 -33.60 -24.97
N ARG A 209 15.83 -32.46 -25.32
CA ARG A 209 16.59 -31.22 -25.35
C ARG A 209 15.76 -30.04 -24.88
N TRP A 210 16.45 -29.00 -24.46
CA TRP A 210 15.81 -27.73 -24.09
C TRP A 210 15.43 -26.88 -25.30
N PHE A 211 14.59 -25.87 -25.09
CA PHE A 211 14.16 -24.91 -26.12
C PHE A 211 15.37 -24.18 -26.73
N ARG A 212 15.24 -23.80 -28.00
CA ARG A 212 16.20 -22.96 -28.73
C ARG A 212 15.55 -21.60 -29.03
N GLU A 213 16.38 -20.61 -29.27
CA GLU A 213 15.92 -19.28 -29.66
C GLU A 213 15.08 -19.32 -30.93
N GLY A 214 13.94 -18.65 -30.92
CA GLY A 214 13.01 -18.56 -32.07
C GLY A 214 12.21 -19.84 -32.35
N GLU A 215 12.32 -20.91 -31.53
CA GLU A 215 11.47 -22.10 -31.72
C GLU A 215 10.03 -21.84 -31.29
N ASN A 216 9.13 -22.25 -32.17
CA ASN A 216 7.68 -22.22 -31.96
C ASN A 216 7.12 -23.63 -32.14
N ARG A 217 5.90 -23.85 -31.64
CA ARG A 217 5.18 -25.13 -31.78
C ARG A 217 5.97 -26.35 -31.29
N VAL A 218 6.65 -26.17 -30.16
CA VAL A 218 7.37 -27.23 -29.47
C VAL A 218 6.95 -27.24 -27.99
N CYS A 219 7.00 -28.41 -27.36
CA CYS A 219 6.71 -28.54 -25.94
C CYS A 219 7.64 -29.54 -25.26
N ILE A 220 7.76 -29.43 -23.96
CA ILE A 220 8.40 -30.37 -23.05
C ILE A 220 7.32 -30.85 -22.10
N LEU A 221 7.16 -32.14 -21.94
CA LEU A 221 6.14 -32.76 -21.11
C LEU A 221 6.79 -33.44 -19.89
N PRO A 222 6.15 -33.43 -18.74
CA PRO A 222 6.58 -34.25 -17.61
C PRO A 222 6.44 -35.75 -17.94
N GLU A 223 7.25 -36.56 -17.26
CA GLU A 223 7.40 -38.00 -17.53
C GLU A 223 6.08 -38.75 -17.44
N ASN A 224 5.25 -38.45 -16.41
CA ASN A 224 3.93 -39.05 -16.26
C ASN A 224 2.98 -38.75 -17.44
N MET A 225 3.00 -37.54 -17.97
CA MET A 225 2.19 -37.18 -19.15
C MET A 225 2.69 -37.88 -20.40
N ALA A 226 4.00 -37.93 -20.59
CA ALA A 226 4.60 -38.64 -21.72
C ALA A 226 4.25 -40.14 -21.70
N GLU A 227 4.27 -40.77 -20.51
CA GLU A 227 3.86 -42.16 -20.32
C GLU A 227 2.39 -42.41 -20.71
N ILE A 228 1.46 -41.57 -20.20
CA ILE A 228 0.03 -41.62 -20.53
C ILE A 228 -0.19 -41.48 -22.04
N LEU A 229 0.53 -40.58 -22.68
CA LEU A 229 0.46 -40.32 -24.13
C LEU A 229 1.25 -41.35 -24.92
N LYS A 230 1.87 -42.35 -24.29
CA LYS A 230 2.71 -43.37 -24.90
C LYS A 230 3.86 -42.81 -25.75
N ILE A 231 4.47 -41.74 -25.28
CA ILE A 231 5.63 -41.12 -25.93
C ILE A 231 6.88 -41.77 -25.33
N GLY A 232 7.48 -42.66 -26.08
CA GLY A 232 8.76 -43.31 -25.72
C GLY A 232 9.97 -42.43 -25.98
N ALA A 233 11.14 -42.84 -25.47
CA ALA A 233 12.40 -42.14 -25.69
C ALA A 233 12.73 -41.96 -27.19
N ASP A 234 12.30 -42.90 -28.03
CA ASP A 234 12.54 -42.84 -29.46
C ASP A 234 11.60 -41.87 -30.18
N ASP A 235 10.44 -41.60 -29.64
CA ASP A 235 9.45 -40.72 -30.23
C ASP A 235 9.78 -39.22 -29.98
N VAL A 236 10.63 -38.94 -29.00
CA VAL A 236 11.03 -37.55 -28.68
C VAL A 236 11.73 -36.91 -29.88
N GLY A 237 11.27 -35.71 -30.24
CA GLY A 237 11.70 -34.97 -31.43
C GLY A 237 10.85 -35.23 -32.68
N GLN A 238 9.99 -36.28 -32.69
CA GLN A 238 9.12 -36.62 -33.78
C GLN A 238 7.63 -36.64 -33.37
N ALA A 239 7.32 -37.02 -32.14
CA ALA A 239 5.95 -37.08 -31.65
C ALA A 239 5.29 -35.70 -31.67
N GLU A 240 4.04 -35.66 -32.13
CA GLU A 240 3.20 -34.48 -32.08
C GLU A 240 2.05 -34.68 -31.09
N VAL A 241 1.76 -33.63 -30.33
CA VAL A 241 0.63 -33.56 -29.42
C VAL A 241 -0.21 -32.33 -29.74
N TRP A 242 -1.50 -32.41 -29.49
CA TRP A 242 -2.42 -31.31 -29.66
C TRP A 242 -2.76 -30.69 -28.32
N ILE A 243 -2.52 -29.39 -28.21
CA ILE A 243 -2.78 -28.58 -27.02
C ILE A 243 -3.70 -27.42 -27.46
N MET A 244 -4.90 -27.33 -26.90
CA MET A 244 -5.85 -26.28 -27.24
C MET A 244 -6.12 -26.16 -28.77
N GLY A 245 -6.18 -27.29 -29.46
CA GLY A 245 -6.45 -27.36 -30.92
C GLY A 245 -5.24 -27.02 -31.80
N GLN A 246 -4.06 -26.90 -31.27
CA GLN A 246 -2.83 -26.61 -32.00
C GLN A 246 -1.81 -27.74 -31.82
N SER A 247 -1.12 -28.14 -32.92
CA SER A 247 -0.10 -29.19 -32.89
C SER A 247 1.23 -28.67 -32.38
N TYR A 248 1.83 -29.40 -31.44
CA TYR A 248 3.15 -29.15 -30.83
C TYR A 248 4.00 -30.40 -30.94
N ARG A 249 5.26 -30.20 -31.31
CA ARG A 249 6.25 -31.29 -31.32
C ARG A 249 6.85 -31.44 -29.94
N VAL A 250 6.85 -32.67 -29.41
CA VAL A 250 7.48 -32.99 -28.12
C VAL A 250 8.98 -33.09 -28.31
N ILE A 251 9.73 -32.11 -27.79
CA ILE A 251 11.20 -32.04 -27.93
C ILE A 251 11.95 -32.54 -26.71
N GLY A 252 11.24 -32.81 -25.64
CA GLY A 252 11.84 -33.31 -24.40
C GLY A 252 10.80 -33.83 -23.43
N VAL A 253 11.26 -34.70 -22.56
CA VAL A 253 10.53 -35.20 -21.39
C VAL A 253 11.33 -34.77 -20.18
N ILE A 254 10.65 -34.35 -19.09
CA ILE A 254 11.29 -33.80 -17.89
C ILE A 254 10.81 -34.54 -16.64
N ASP A 255 11.72 -34.75 -15.69
CA ASP A 255 11.42 -35.30 -14.36
C ASP A 255 10.75 -34.22 -13.50
N GLY A 256 9.43 -34.28 -13.38
CA GLY A 256 8.65 -33.32 -12.63
C GLY A 256 9.00 -33.27 -11.15
N THR A 257 9.31 -34.43 -10.55
CA THR A 257 9.64 -34.51 -9.11
C THR A 257 10.88 -33.66 -8.77
N LYS A 258 11.90 -33.72 -9.62
CA LYS A 258 13.11 -32.90 -9.44
C LYS A 258 12.89 -31.42 -9.73
N VAL A 259 12.01 -31.12 -10.68
CA VAL A 259 11.62 -29.72 -10.94
C VAL A 259 10.89 -29.11 -9.75
N ASP A 260 10.06 -29.89 -9.05
CA ASP A 260 9.36 -29.44 -7.85
C ASP A 260 10.29 -29.10 -6.67
N GLU A 261 11.54 -29.57 -6.69
CA GLU A 261 12.55 -29.22 -5.68
C GLU A 261 13.19 -27.84 -5.93
N LEU A 262 13.06 -27.29 -7.13
CA LEU A 262 13.61 -25.98 -7.46
C LEU A 262 12.91 -24.88 -6.67
N ARG A 263 13.73 -23.96 -6.13
CA ARG A 263 13.26 -22.76 -5.46
C ARG A 263 13.87 -21.53 -6.13
N ASP A 264 13.05 -20.54 -6.39
CA ASP A 264 13.48 -19.26 -6.95
C ASP A 264 14.08 -18.35 -5.87
N LEU A 265 14.49 -17.14 -6.22
CA LEU A 265 15.06 -16.15 -5.27
C LEU A 265 14.09 -15.76 -4.15
N ASP A 266 12.81 -15.93 -4.34
CA ASP A 266 11.78 -15.66 -3.34
C ASP A 266 11.46 -16.87 -2.45
N ASP A 267 12.20 -17.98 -2.61
CA ASP A 267 12.00 -19.28 -1.92
C ASP A 267 10.69 -19.99 -2.30
N GLU A 268 10.05 -19.55 -3.39
CA GLU A 268 8.83 -20.16 -3.95
C GLU A 268 9.18 -21.15 -5.08
N SER A 269 8.25 -22.04 -5.41
CA SER A 269 8.39 -22.92 -6.56
C SER A 269 8.32 -22.14 -7.87
N LEU A 270 9.02 -22.66 -8.89
CA LEU A 270 8.96 -22.14 -10.26
C LEU A 270 7.58 -22.37 -10.91
N MET A 271 6.85 -23.37 -10.44
CA MET A 271 5.56 -23.79 -11.01
C MET A 271 4.43 -22.80 -10.71
N PRO A 272 3.35 -22.81 -11.50
CA PRO A 272 2.19 -21.96 -11.26
C PRO A 272 1.53 -22.21 -9.89
N VAL A 273 0.95 -21.14 -9.32
CA VAL A 273 0.19 -21.23 -8.07
C VAL A 273 -1.07 -22.06 -8.25
N ASP A 274 -1.36 -22.95 -7.31
CA ASP A 274 -2.62 -23.69 -7.26
C ASP A 274 -3.74 -22.81 -6.70
N THR A 275 -4.55 -22.26 -7.61
CA THR A 275 -5.66 -21.35 -7.28
C THR A 275 -6.73 -22.02 -6.41
N VAL A 276 -6.90 -23.36 -6.51
CA VAL A 276 -7.86 -24.13 -5.71
C VAL A 276 -7.37 -24.27 -4.27
N ALA A 277 -6.08 -24.64 -4.11
CA ALA A 277 -5.48 -24.75 -2.80
C ALA A 277 -5.45 -23.40 -2.07
N GLU A 278 -5.12 -22.31 -2.78
CA GLU A 278 -5.14 -20.96 -2.19
C GLU A 278 -6.55 -20.50 -1.83
N ALA A 279 -7.57 -20.81 -2.64
CA ALA A 279 -8.95 -20.51 -2.30
C ALA A 279 -9.39 -21.23 -1.01
N LYS A 280 -9.02 -22.51 -0.88
CA LYS A 280 -9.30 -23.29 0.33
C LYS A 280 -8.61 -22.71 1.56
N LYS A 281 -7.33 -22.37 1.44
CA LYS A 281 -6.54 -21.72 2.50
C LYS A 281 -7.15 -20.40 2.94
N MET A 282 -7.60 -19.56 1.98
CA MET A 282 -8.28 -18.29 2.29
C MET A 282 -9.63 -18.51 3.00
N ALA A 283 -10.39 -19.52 2.60
CA ALA A 283 -11.66 -19.86 3.25
C ALA A 283 -11.43 -20.30 4.71
N GLU A 284 -10.48 -21.19 4.93
CA GLU A 284 -10.09 -21.66 6.27
C GLU A 284 -9.61 -20.50 7.16
N MET A 285 -8.82 -19.58 6.61
CA MET A 285 -8.35 -18.39 7.33
C MET A 285 -9.49 -17.43 7.68
N SER A 286 -10.52 -17.30 6.83
CA SER A 286 -11.65 -16.41 7.09
C SER A 286 -12.56 -16.89 8.23
N GLU A 287 -12.51 -18.18 8.56
CA GLU A 287 -13.26 -18.78 9.68
C GLU A 287 -12.52 -18.65 11.03
N LEU A 288 -11.23 -18.29 11.02
CA LEU A 288 -10.44 -18.12 12.23
C LEU A 288 -10.74 -16.75 12.89
N ASP A 289 -10.82 -16.74 14.23
CA ASP A 289 -10.93 -15.49 15.00
C ASP A 289 -9.71 -14.58 14.69
N PRO A 290 -9.93 -13.30 14.36
CA PRO A 290 -8.84 -12.33 14.12
C PRO A 290 -7.81 -12.25 15.26
N ARG A 291 -8.17 -12.65 16.47
CA ARG A 291 -7.27 -12.71 17.63
C ARG A 291 -6.31 -13.92 17.60
N GLN A 292 -6.63 -14.94 16.82
CA GLN A 292 -5.80 -16.13 16.59
C GLN A 292 -4.96 -16.01 15.32
N MET A 293 -5.22 -15.03 14.50
CA MET A 293 -4.34 -14.61 13.43
C MET A 293 -3.07 -13.99 14.06
N GLY A 294 -2.22 -14.86 14.60
CA GLY A 294 -0.82 -14.51 14.80
C GLY A 294 -0.23 -14.07 13.47
N THR A 295 0.96 -13.54 13.48
CA THR A 295 1.76 -13.21 12.29
C THR A 295 2.05 -14.46 11.41
N ALA A 296 1.04 -15.28 11.13
CA ALA A 296 1.12 -16.33 10.13
C ALA A 296 1.33 -15.61 8.80
N SER A 297 2.56 -15.64 8.36
CA SER A 297 2.99 -15.03 7.10
C SER A 297 2.17 -15.67 5.98
N ILE A 298 1.31 -14.86 5.37
CA ILE A 298 0.58 -15.15 4.13
C ILE A 298 1.59 -15.20 2.94
N GLU A 299 2.87 -15.40 3.21
CA GLU A 299 3.94 -15.20 2.25
C GLU A 299 4.29 -16.43 1.41
N THR A 300 3.81 -17.62 1.79
CA THR A 300 4.06 -18.85 1.04
C THR A 300 2.81 -19.32 0.31
N PHE A 301 2.93 -19.47 -1.00
CA PHE A 301 1.86 -19.96 -1.86
C PHE A 301 1.98 -21.47 -2.06
N THR A 302 0.84 -22.13 -2.29
CA THR A 302 0.82 -23.52 -2.72
C THR A 302 0.90 -23.53 -4.25
N HIS A 303 1.85 -24.26 -4.78
CA HIS A 303 2.08 -24.37 -6.23
C HIS A 303 1.57 -25.71 -6.76
N LEU A 304 1.21 -25.71 -8.04
CA LEU A 304 0.91 -26.95 -8.77
C LEU A 304 2.19 -27.79 -8.89
N LEU A 305 2.04 -29.09 -8.88
CA LEU A 305 3.16 -30.00 -9.15
C LEU A 305 3.58 -29.93 -10.61
N ALA A 306 4.84 -30.00 -10.89
CA ALA A 306 5.40 -29.97 -12.24
C ALA A 306 4.86 -31.09 -13.13
N ASP A 307 4.51 -32.21 -12.53
CA ASP A 307 3.84 -33.35 -13.19
C ASP A 307 2.49 -32.98 -13.85
N ASN A 308 1.89 -31.88 -13.44
CA ASN A 308 0.61 -31.38 -13.96
C ASN A 308 0.77 -30.17 -14.90
N ILE A 309 1.99 -29.84 -15.31
CA ILE A 309 2.31 -28.65 -16.10
C ILE A 309 3.05 -29.04 -17.37
N ALA A 310 2.57 -28.59 -18.51
CA ALA A 310 3.32 -28.69 -19.76
C ALA A 310 4.13 -27.40 -19.98
N LEU A 311 5.39 -27.56 -20.39
CA LEU A 311 6.29 -26.44 -20.68
C LEU A 311 6.26 -26.11 -22.16
N LEU A 312 6.10 -24.84 -22.49
CA LEU A 312 6.09 -24.30 -23.84
C LEU A 312 7.02 -23.09 -23.93
N PRO A 313 7.40 -22.63 -25.13
CA PRO A 313 8.05 -21.33 -25.28
C PRO A 313 7.18 -20.20 -24.72
N TYR A 314 7.80 -19.21 -24.09
CA TYR A 314 7.12 -18.08 -23.45
C TYR A 314 6.03 -17.44 -24.32
N ARG A 315 6.35 -17.14 -25.59
CA ARG A 315 5.42 -16.49 -26.53
C ARG A 315 4.21 -17.35 -26.85
N GLU A 316 4.39 -18.66 -27.00
CA GLU A 316 3.27 -19.58 -27.28
C GLU A 316 2.24 -19.56 -26.15
N VAL A 317 2.67 -19.52 -24.89
CA VAL A 317 1.76 -19.44 -23.74
C VAL A 317 1.03 -18.10 -23.72
N ILE A 318 1.70 -17.00 -24.05
CA ILE A 318 1.04 -15.68 -24.18
C ILE A 318 -0.01 -15.71 -25.29
N ASP A 319 0.31 -16.27 -26.45
CA ASP A 319 -0.59 -16.35 -27.60
C ASP A 319 -1.81 -17.25 -27.33
N LEU A 320 -1.66 -18.24 -26.45
CA LEU A 320 -2.76 -19.08 -25.95
C LEU A 320 -3.63 -18.37 -24.88
N GLY A 321 -3.31 -17.13 -24.52
CA GLY A 321 -4.05 -16.36 -23.49
C GLY A 321 -3.45 -16.43 -22.10
N GLY A 322 -2.24 -16.93 -21.95
CA GLY A 322 -1.47 -16.87 -20.72
C GLY A 322 -1.04 -15.44 -20.37
N THR A 323 -0.53 -15.27 -19.19
CA THR A 323 -0.08 -13.96 -18.67
C THR A 323 1.35 -14.02 -18.16
N LEU A 324 2.12 -12.95 -18.36
CA LEU A 324 3.43 -12.77 -17.75
C LEU A 324 3.27 -12.80 -16.23
N ARG A 325 4.06 -13.63 -15.52
CA ARG A 325 3.98 -13.80 -14.05
C ARG A 325 5.22 -13.36 -13.32
N SER A 326 6.37 -13.66 -13.89
CA SER A 326 7.63 -13.21 -13.32
C SER A 326 8.65 -12.94 -14.42
N VAL A 327 9.66 -12.18 -14.06
CA VAL A 327 10.82 -11.91 -14.92
C VAL A 327 12.07 -12.16 -14.09
N ALA A 328 12.86 -13.15 -14.50
CA ALA A 328 14.17 -13.39 -13.95
C ALA A 328 15.21 -12.59 -14.74
N ILE A 329 16.20 -12.05 -14.06
CA ILE A 329 17.27 -11.23 -14.62
C ILE A 329 18.58 -11.80 -14.12
N ILE A 330 19.42 -12.28 -15.04
CA ILE A 330 20.69 -12.96 -14.72
C ILE A 330 21.89 -12.24 -15.30
N ASN A 331 23.07 -12.67 -14.90
CA ASN A 331 24.37 -12.13 -15.33
C ASN A 331 24.63 -10.69 -14.87
N PHE A 332 24.20 -10.38 -13.67
CA PHE A 332 24.68 -9.18 -13.04
C PHE A 332 26.16 -9.32 -12.68
N ALA A 333 27.01 -8.60 -13.37
CA ALA A 333 28.33 -8.28 -12.83
C ALA A 333 28.07 -7.37 -11.61
N GLY A 334 28.11 -7.95 -10.40
CA GLY A 334 27.81 -7.25 -9.16
C GLY A 334 28.58 -5.94 -9.04
N SER A 335 27.95 -4.86 -9.38
CA SER A 335 28.51 -3.52 -9.31
C SER A 335 27.54 -2.56 -8.68
N LYS A 336 28.06 -1.48 -8.11
CA LYS A 336 27.25 -0.39 -7.55
C LYS A 336 26.29 0.22 -8.59
N GLU A 337 26.61 0.14 -9.86
CA GLU A 337 25.77 0.61 -10.97
C GLU A 337 24.45 -0.18 -11.05
N LEU A 338 24.50 -1.47 -10.74
CA LEU A 338 23.32 -2.30 -10.68
C LEU A 338 22.34 -1.86 -9.61
N LEU A 339 22.84 -1.55 -8.42
CA LEU A 339 21.98 -1.10 -7.31
C LEU A 339 21.22 0.19 -7.68
N VAL A 340 21.85 1.11 -8.39
CA VAL A 340 21.21 2.33 -8.90
C VAL A 340 20.10 1.97 -9.90
N SER A 341 20.38 1.03 -10.82
CA SER A 341 19.38 0.56 -11.79
C SER A 341 18.22 -0.15 -11.12
N VAL A 342 18.48 -0.94 -10.07
CA VAL A 342 17.46 -1.61 -9.25
C VAL A 342 16.58 -0.59 -8.53
N GLU A 343 17.15 0.42 -7.89
CA GLU A 343 16.39 1.46 -7.19
C GLU A 343 15.55 2.28 -8.16
N GLU A 344 16.09 2.67 -9.30
CA GLU A 344 15.36 3.36 -10.34
C GLU A 344 14.22 2.51 -10.90
N PHE A 345 14.47 1.22 -11.18
CA PHE A 345 13.47 0.28 -11.65
C PHE A 345 12.32 0.12 -10.65
N VAL A 346 12.63 -0.15 -9.38
CA VAL A 346 11.64 -0.32 -8.31
C VAL A 346 10.83 0.95 -8.08
N SER A 347 11.42 2.13 -8.30
CA SER A 347 10.71 3.42 -8.18
C SER A 347 9.63 3.59 -9.23
N ARG A 348 9.87 3.11 -10.44
CA ARG A 348 8.94 3.25 -11.58
C ARG A 348 7.88 2.16 -11.63
N VAL A 349 8.28 0.93 -11.33
CA VAL A 349 7.41 -0.24 -11.44
C VAL A 349 6.58 -0.45 -10.16
N ALA A 350 7.02 0.12 -9.03
CA ALA A 350 6.38 0.02 -7.71
C ALA A 350 6.12 -1.43 -7.25
N MET A 351 7.00 -2.36 -7.66
CA MET A 351 6.92 -3.77 -7.33
C MET A 351 8.17 -4.22 -6.58
N PRO A 352 8.09 -5.26 -5.74
CA PRO A 352 9.25 -5.80 -5.07
C PRO A 352 10.16 -6.51 -6.08
N LEU A 353 11.45 -6.30 -5.94
CA LEU A 353 12.49 -7.00 -6.69
C LEU A 353 13.33 -7.83 -5.71
N PHE A 354 13.38 -9.12 -5.91
CA PHE A 354 14.22 -10.03 -5.13
C PHE A 354 15.60 -10.08 -5.79
N VAL A 355 16.64 -9.73 -5.08
CA VAL A 355 18.00 -9.66 -5.62
C VAL A 355 18.87 -10.64 -4.86
N GLY A 356 19.41 -11.62 -5.58
CA GLY A 356 20.43 -12.56 -5.10
C GLY A 356 21.81 -11.96 -5.27
N GLU A 357 22.48 -11.62 -4.18
CA GLU A 357 23.82 -11.05 -4.17
C GLU A 357 24.67 -11.75 -3.13
N GLY A 358 25.75 -12.40 -3.59
CA GLY A 358 26.63 -13.18 -2.71
C GLY A 358 25.91 -14.37 -2.09
N GLU A 359 25.81 -14.42 -0.78
CA GLU A 359 25.19 -15.52 -0.01
C GLU A 359 23.78 -15.20 0.48
N GLN A 360 23.22 -14.05 0.13
CA GLN A 360 21.93 -13.61 0.66
C GLN A 360 21.00 -13.07 -0.43
N VAL A 361 19.71 -13.28 -0.21
CA VAL A 361 18.68 -12.61 -1.00
C VAL A 361 18.22 -11.35 -0.27
N ARG A 362 18.09 -10.24 -1.00
CA ARG A 362 17.52 -8.98 -0.50
C ARG A 362 16.30 -8.59 -1.31
N VAL A 363 15.26 -8.17 -0.63
CA VAL A 363 14.05 -7.64 -1.29
C VAL A 363 14.14 -6.13 -1.34
N TYR A 364 14.21 -5.59 -2.53
CA TYR A 364 14.12 -4.16 -2.79
C TYR A 364 12.66 -3.78 -3.03
N THR A 365 12.16 -2.87 -2.25
CA THR A 365 10.78 -2.39 -2.40
C THR A 365 10.70 -0.89 -2.14
N SER A 366 9.85 -0.22 -2.88
CA SER A 366 9.52 1.18 -2.63
C SER A 366 8.19 1.28 -1.91
N MET A 367 8.16 2.09 -0.87
CA MET A 367 6.91 2.45 -0.18
C MET A 367 6.72 3.95 -0.23
N GLY A 368 5.53 4.37 -0.63
CA GLY A 368 5.15 5.76 -0.53
C GLY A 368 5.15 6.20 0.93
N SER A 369 5.97 7.17 1.25
CA SER A 369 6.05 7.80 2.56
C SER A 369 5.63 9.25 2.42
N ALA A 370 4.91 9.77 3.42
CA ALA A 370 4.57 11.18 3.49
C ALA A 370 5.34 11.81 4.64
N ALA A 371 6.00 12.90 4.37
CA ALA A 371 6.62 13.72 5.39
C ALA A 371 6.05 15.13 5.36
N VAL A 372 5.92 15.71 6.55
CA VAL A 372 5.59 17.13 6.67
C VAL A 372 6.89 17.90 6.57
N SER A 373 7.07 18.63 5.46
CA SER A 373 8.21 19.53 5.27
C SER A 373 7.84 20.96 5.71
N GLY A 374 8.84 21.76 5.99
CA GLY A 374 8.67 23.19 6.33
C GLY A 374 8.35 23.49 7.79
N LEU A 375 8.22 22.51 8.67
CA LEU A 375 7.97 22.74 10.11
C LEU A 375 9.04 23.64 10.77
N SER A 376 10.30 23.50 10.37
CA SER A 376 11.40 24.35 10.84
C SER A 376 11.24 25.81 10.40
N SER A 377 10.72 26.04 9.20
CA SER A 377 10.50 27.38 8.66
C SER A 377 9.33 28.09 9.34
N VAL A 378 8.36 27.36 9.84
CA VAL A 378 7.19 27.90 10.55
C VAL A 378 7.48 28.18 12.02
N PHE A 379 8.55 27.59 12.59
CA PHE A 379 8.84 27.71 14.01
C PHE A 379 9.04 29.17 14.47
N ILE A 380 9.83 29.96 13.71
CA ILE A 380 10.07 31.36 14.06
C ILE A 380 8.79 32.21 13.93
N PRO A 381 8.01 32.18 12.84
CA PRO A 381 6.72 32.85 12.76
C PRO A 381 5.76 32.43 13.90
N LEU A 382 5.72 31.15 14.26
CA LEU A 382 4.88 30.64 15.34
C LEU A 382 5.25 31.26 16.70
N VAL A 383 6.55 31.33 17.02
CA VAL A 383 7.04 31.96 18.26
C VAL A 383 6.71 33.44 18.29
N ILE A 384 6.94 34.17 17.19
CA ILE A 384 6.61 35.58 17.10
C ILE A 384 5.13 35.81 17.30
N ALA A 385 4.28 35.01 16.68
CA ALA A 385 2.84 35.12 16.84
C ALA A 385 2.36 34.76 18.25
N ALA A 386 2.94 33.73 18.87
CA ALA A 386 2.66 33.41 20.26
C ALA A 386 2.98 34.58 21.20
N LEU A 387 4.10 35.27 20.97
CA LEU A 387 4.48 36.46 21.73
C LEU A 387 3.52 37.65 21.50
N ILE A 388 3.05 37.86 20.23
CA ILE A 388 2.09 38.90 19.90
C ILE A 388 0.76 38.61 20.59
N VAL A 389 0.27 37.36 20.53
CA VAL A 389 -0.96 36.96 21.20
C VAL A 389 -0.85 37.11 22.73
N LEU A 390 0.27 36.65 23.29
CA LEU A 390 0.56 36.78 24.71
C LEU A 390 0.51 38.27 25.15
N ASN A 391 1.23 39.14 24.45
CA ASN A 391 1.24 40.57 24.72
C ASN A 391 -0.17 41.19 24.59
N THR A 392 -0.92 40.82 23.59
CA THR A 392 -2.28 41.30 23.39
C THR A 392 -3.24 40.84 24.50
N MET A 393 -3.08 39.59 24.95
CA MET A 393 -3.87 39.05 26.06
C MET A 393 -3.48 39.68 27.40
N MET A 394 -2.18 39.85 27.66
CA MET A 394 -1.73 40.54 28.86
C MET A 394 -2.25 41.98 28.89
N GLY A 395 -2.16 42.72 27.78
CA GLY A 395 -2.76 44.05 27.66
C GLY A 395 -4.26 44.06 27.96
N SER A 396 -4.99 42.99 27.51
CA SER A 396 -6.41 42.84 27.84
C SER A 396 -6.67 42.64 29.34
N VAL A 397 -5.80 41.92 30.03
CA VAL A 397 -5.91 41.73 31.49
C VAL A 397 -5.67 43.07 32.23
N TYR A 398 -4.60 43.80 31.91
CA TYR A 398 -4.30 45.10 32.55
C TYR A 398 -5.39 46.12 32.35
N GLU A 399 -5.96 46.22 31.17
CA GLU A 399 -7.08 47.16 30.90
C GLU A 399 -8.35 46.81 31.69
N ARG A 400 -8.50 45.61 32.16
CA ARG A 400 -9.70 45.10 32.90
C ARG A 400 -9.44 44.96 34.41
N ASP A 401 -8.38 45.54 34.93
CA ASP A 401 -8.06 45.42 36.36
C ASP A 401 -9.24 45.83 37.25
N ARG A 402 -9.95 46.93 36.92
CA ARG A 402 -11.16 47.36 37.64
C ARG A 402 -12.30 46.34 37.52
N GLU A 403 -12.50 45.71 36.33
CA GLU A 403 -13.54 44.71 36.14
C GLU A 403 -13.19 43.44 36.92
N ILE A 404 -11.91 43.06 36.98
CA ILE A 404 -11.39 41.94 37.80
C ILE A 404 -11.68 42.18 39.27
N GLY A 405 -11.44 43.43 39.78
CA GLY A 405 -11.75 43.81 41.15
C GLY A 405 -13.24 43.67 41.45
N VAL A 406 -14.11 44.07 40.53
CA VAL A 406 -15.56 43.91 40.69
C VAL A 406 -15.96 42.43 40.70
N TYR A 407 -15.41 41.62 39.82
CA TYR A 407 -15.71 40.18 39.80
C TYR A 407 -15.23 39.46 41.06
N SER A 408 -14.07 39.88 41.60
CA SER A 408 -13.56 39.39 42.86
C SER A 408 -14.41 39.80 44.07
N SER A 409 -14.92 41.03 44.08
CA SER A 409 -15.81 41.51 45.14
C SER A 409 -17.19 40.86 45.15
N VAL A 410 -17.65 40.36 43.99
CA VAL A 410 -18.92 39.58 43.86
C VAL A 410 -18.70 38.09 44.20
N GLY A 411 -17.45 37.69 44.58
CA GLY A 411 -17.16 36.33 45.06
C GLY A 411 -16.73 35.35 43.97
N LEU A 412 -16.34 35.79 42.74
CA LEU A 412 -15.75 34.91 41.78
C LEU A 412 -14.31 34.53 42.22
N ALA A 413 -14.06 33.24 42.31
CA ALA A 413 -12.72 32.73 42.57
C ALA A 413 -11.72 33.09 41.45
N PRO A 414 -10.42 33.26 41.70
CA PRO A 414 -9.43 33.61 40.69
C PRO A 414 -9.40 32.69 39.49
N ASN A 415 -9.68 31.39 39.66
CA ASN A 415 -9.75 30.41 38.61
C ASN A 415 -10.94 30.67 37.65
N HIS A 416 -12.07 31.21 38.12
CA HIS A 416 -13.18 31.56 37.27
C HIS A 416 -12.91 32.84 36.47
N ILE A 417 -12.14 33.76 37.02
CA ILE A 417 -11.67 34.95 36.30
C ILE A 417 -10.66 34.56 35.22
N ALA A 418 -9.75 33.66 35.51
CA ALA A 418 -8.82 33.12 34.54
C ALA A 418 -9.56 32.39 33.39
N ALA A 419 -10.61 31.61 33.71
CA ALA A 419 -11.41 30.91 32.73
C ALA A 419 -12.11 31.88 31.73
N LEU A 420 -12.43 33.10 32.14
CA LEU A 420 -12.97 34.13 31.25
C LEU A 420 -11.96 34.55 30.17
N PHE A 421 -10.72 34.77 30.52
CA PHE A 421 -9.65 35.10 29.55
C PHE A 421 -9.27 33.93 28.65
N ILE A 422 -9.25 32.71 29.20
CA ILE A 422 -9.03 31.48 28.41
C ILE A 422 -10.15 31.29 27.39
N ALA A 423 -11.39 31.52 27.77
CA ALA A 423 -12.52 31.45 26.85
C ALA A 423 -12.44 32.49 25.71
N GLU A 424 -12.01 33.72 26.05
CA GLU A 424 -11.76 34.74 25.02
C GLU A 424 -10.65 34.30 24.05
N ALA A 425 -9.53 33.74 24.56
CA ALA A 425 -8.44 33.22 23.76
C ALA A 425 -8.88 32.05 22.87
N MET A 426 -9.71 31.14 23.37
CA MET A 426 -10.25 30.02 22.59
C MET A 426 -11.12 30.49 21.43
N VAL A 427 -11.96 31.51 21.61
CA VAL A 427 -12.73 32.07 20.52
C VAL A 427 -11.86 32.68 19.46
N PHE A 428 -10.83 33.44 19.82
CA PHE A 428 -9.87 33.98 18.87
C PHE A 428 -9.14 32.89 18.11
N ALA A 429 -8.67 31.84 18.80
CA ALA A 429 -7.99 30.72 18.18
C ALA A 429 -8.89 29.97 17.20
N THR A 430 -10.16 29.72 17.57
CA THR A 430 -11.12 29.02 16.72
C THR A 430 -11.45 29.83 15.46
N VAL A 431 -11.77 31.12 15.64
CA VAL A 431 -12.11 32.00 14.49
C VAL A 431 -10.87 32.20 13.59
N GLY A 432 -9.69 32.44 14.17
CA GLY A 432 -8.46 32.60 13.42
C GLY A 432 -8.07 31.32 12.65
N ALA A 433 -8.25 30.14 13.26
CA ALA A 433 -7.99 28.86 12.59
C ALA A 433 -8.97 28.60 11.43
N VAL A 434 -10.28 28.86 11.63
CA VAL A 434 -11.29 28.64 10.59
C VAL A 434 -11.13 29.59 9.41
N LEU A 435 -10.77 30.85 9.67
CA LEU A 435 -10.58 31.83 8.61
C LEU A 435 -9.21 31.73 7.92
N GLY A 436 -8.22 31.19 8.62
CA GLY A 436 -6.85 31.01 8.08
C GLY A 436 -6.67 29.71 7.30
N TYR A 437 -7.55 28.73 7.52
CA TYR A 437 -7.58 27.46 6.76
C TYR A 437 -8.28 27.67 5.43
#